data_cc9186a0a21d2084b36305ac90549360
#
_entry.id   cc9186a0a21d2084b36305ac90549360
#
_cell.length_a   1.000
_cell.length_b   1.000
_cell.length_c   1.000
_cell.angle_alpha   90.00
_cell.angle_beta   90.00
_cell.angle_gamma   90.00
#
_symmetry.space_group_name_H-M   'P 1'
#
loop_
_entity.id
_entity.type
_entity.pdbx_description
1 polymer ?
#
loop_
_entity_poly.entity_id
_entity_poly.type
_entity_poly.pdbx_seq_one_letter_code
_entity_poly.pdbx_strand_id
1 'polypeptide(L)'
;MTLNYHQESDSPRIAVIGLHGWTGTEHSMVPVARSMRIQSAKWYIPRAPYKASTGQGYTWFSGSADKGWKVKKTFNLLDTLIQQVMNDGFDQDNIILFGFSMGGSLSLSYGLGIQYQLRGIIPVAAWVREPEELINSASMESKQTPILMIHGKDDSVVDHKKSITVAAEMKNNGFSIH
;
A
#
# COMPACT_ATOMS: atom_id res chain seq x y z
N MET A 1 -2.87 -0.44 17.81
CA MET A 1 -2.95 -0.95 16.42
C MET A 1 -3.13 -2.45 16.45
N THR A 2 -4.07 -3.02 15.67
CA THR A 2 -4.19 -4.47 15.49
C THR A 2 -3.35 -4.87 14.29
N LEU A 3 -2.46 -5.83 14.48
CA LEU A 3 -1.43 -6.21 13.52
C LEU A 3 -1.27 -7.72 13.50
N ASN A 4 -1.15 -8.31 12.33
CA ASN A 4 -0.78 -9.71 12.13
C ASN A 4 0.60 -9.78 11.46
N TYR A 5 1.28 -10.90 11.60
CA TYR A 5 2.62 -11.11 11.06
C TYR A 5 2.70 -12.41 10.26
N HIS A 6 3.59 -12.43 9.29
CA HIS A 6 3.99 -13.66 8.62
C HIS A 6 5.47 -13.58 8.23
N GLN A 7 6.23 -14.63 8.52
CA GLN A 7 7.62 -14.79 8.05
C GLN A 7 7.93 -16.27 7.89
N GLU A 8 8.84 -16.60 7.00
CA GLU A 8 9.29 -17.97 6.72
C GLU A 8 10.76 -18.20 7.12
N SER A 9 11.44 -17.17 7.59
CA SER A 9 12.86 -17.22 8.00
C SER A 9 13.06 -16.48 9.32
N ASP A 10 13.98 -16.97 10.13
CA ASP A 10 14.37 -16.33 11.40
C ASP A 10 15.25 -15.08 11.18
N SER A 11 15.74 -14.85 9.97
CA SER A 11 16.60 -13.72 9.61
C SER A 11 16.06 -12.98 8.38
N PRO A 12 14.89 -12.36 8.45
CA PRO A 12 14.34 -11.60 7.34
C PRO A 12 15.16 -10.33 7.08
N ARG A 13 15.33 -9.97 5.82
CA ARG A 13 16.07 -8.77 5.37
C ARG A 13 15.18 -7.71 4.75
N ILE A 14 13.92 -8.03 4.52
CA ILE A 14 12.93 -7.16 3.89
C ILE A 14 11.69 -7.14 4.78
N ALA A 15 11.16 -5.95 5.02
CA ALA A 15 9.85 -5.77 5.63
C ALA A 15 8.81 -5.50 4.54
N VAL A 16 7.70 -6.24 4.55
CA VAL A 16 6.56 -6.00 3.66
C VAL A 16 5.37 -5.56 4.49
N ILE A 17 4.88 -4.35 4.26
CA ILE A 17 3.64 -3.86 4.86
C ILE A 17 2.49 -4.22 3.92
N GLY A 18 1.67 -5.20 4.34
CA GLY A 18 0.57 -5.75 3.55
C GLY A 18 -0.77 -5.06 3.84
N LEU A 19 -1.28 -4.28 2.89
CA LEU A 19 -2.50 -3.46 3.01
C LEU A 19 -3.67 -4.15 2.31
N HIS A 20 -4.69 -4.54 3.08
CA HIS A 20 -5.87 -5.24 2.58
C HIS A 20 -6.82 -4.35 1.77
N GLY A 21 -7.71 -4.95 0.98
CA GLY A 21 -8.77 -4.27 0.27
C GLY A 21 -9.92 -3.81 1.19
N TRP A 22 -10.92 -3.17 0.60
CA TRP A 22 -12.14 -2.77 1.31
C TRP A 22 -12.81 -3.98 1.96
N THR A 23 -13.34 -3.79 3.17
CA THR A 23 -13.92 -4.84 4.03
C THR A 23 -12.93 -5.92 4.51
N GLY A 24 -11.65 -5.79 4.21
CA GLY A 24 -10.63 -6.70 4.70
C GLY A 24 -10.30 -6.53 6.17
N THR A 25 -9.42 -7.39 6.66
CA THR A 25 -8.90 -7.40 8.03
C THR A 25 -7.40 -7.69 8.00
N GLU A 26 -6.74 -7.66 9.14
CA GLU A 26 -5.34 -8.08 9.32
C GLU A 26 -5.07 -9.55 8.95
N HIS A 27 -6.11 -10.34 8.75
CA HIS A 27 -5.97 -11.73 8.29
C HIS A 27 -6.03 -11.86 6.76
N SER A 28 -6.56 -10.85 6.06
CA SER A 28 -6.85 -10.94 4.61
C SER A 28 -5.59 -11.09 3.75
N MET A 29 -4.45 -10.53 4.19
CA MET A 29 -3.20 -10.59 3.44
C MET A 29 -2.30 -11.78 3.81
N VAL A 30 -2.63 -12.54 4.86
CA VAL A 30 -1.84 -13.72 5.27
C VAL A 30 -1.77 -14.79 4.19
N PRO A 31 -2.87 -15.18 3.49
CA PRO A 31 -2.79 -16.11 2.38
C PRO A 31 -1.90 -15.61 1.24
N VAL A 32 -1.93 -14.31 0.95
CA VAL A 32 -1.08 -13.68 -0.07
C VAL A 32 0.40 -13.80 0.33
N ALA A 33 0.74 -13.40 1.56
CA ALA A 33 2.10 -13.50 2.09
C ALA A 33 2.64 -14.93 1.99
N ARG A 34 1.83 -15.92 2.39
CA ARG A 34 2.18 -17.34 2.31
C ARG A 34 2.38 -17.82 0.87
N SER A 35 1.52 -17.38 -0.06
CA SER A 35 1.60 -17.81 -1.46
C SER A 35 2.84 -17.27 -2.17
N MET A 36 3.29 -16.07 -1.80
CA MET A 36 4.48 -15.44 -2.40
C MET A 36 5.80 -16.08 -1.98
N ARG A 37 5.87 -16.78 -0.85
CA ARG A 37 7.03 -17.52 -0.36
C ARG A 37 8.35 -16.73 -0.40
N ILE A 38 8.30 -15.45 -0.03
CA ILE A 38 9.50 -14.61 0.02
C ILE A 38 10.22 -14.88 1.33
N GLN A 39 11.15 -15.83 1.33
CA GLN A 39 11.85 -16.30 2.54
C GLN A 39 12.60 -15.18 3.28
N SER A 40 13.08 -14.16 2.58
CA SER A 40 13.79 -13.05 3.20
C SER A 40 12.86 -11.95 3.73
N ALA A 41 11.53 -12.13 3.68
CA ALA A 41 10.56 -11.11 4.07
C ALA A 41 9.88 -11.43 5.41
N LYS A 42 9.72 -10.39 6.24
CA LYS A 42 8.77 -10.34 7.34
C LYS A 42 7.60 -9.45 6.94
N TRP A 43 6.40 -10.00 6.97
CA TRP A 43 5.18 -9.29 6.66
C TRP A 43 4.56 -8.68 7.91
N TYR A 44 4.17 -7.44 7.79
CA TYR A 44 3.42 -6.66 8.76
C TYR A 44 2.05 -6.35 8.15
N ILE A 45 0.99 -6.91 8.70
CA ILE A 45 -0.35 -6.87 8.12
C ILE A 45 -1.30 -6.14 9.08
N PRO A 46 -1.41 -4.80 8.96
CA PRO A 46 -2.26 -4.01 9.84
C PRO A 46 -3.73 -4.11 9.47
N ARG A 47 -4.59 -3.96 10.48
CA ARG A 47 -6.02 -3.71 10.29
C ARG A 47 -6.25 -2.23 10.03
N ALA A 48 -7.06 -1.90 9.03
CA ALA A 48 -7.48 -0.53 8.77
C ALA A 48 -8.25 0.08 9.96
N PRO A 49 -8.15 1.41 10.19
CA PRO A 49 -8.62 2.04 11.43
C PRO A 49 -10.13 2.32 11.46
N TYR A 50 -10.84 2.20 10.35
CA TYR A 50 -12.26 2.50 10.28
C TYR A 50 -13.07 1.23 10.02
N LYS A 51 -14.28 1.14 10.58
CA LYS A 51 -15.26 0.11 10.22
C LYS A 51 -15.79 0.38 8.82
N ALA A 52 -15.92 -0.67 7.99
CA ALA A 52 -16.57 -0.54 6.69
C ALA A 52 -18.07 -0.27 6.83
N SER A 53 -18.63 0.49 5.90
CA SER A 53 -20.06 0.86 5.90
C SER A 53 -21.01 -0.33 5.73
N THR A 54 -20.52 -1.46 5.24
CA THR A 54 -21.25 -2.73 5.15
C THR A 54 -21.52 -3.40 6.50
N GLY A 55 -20.92 -2.89 7.59
CA GLY A 55 -20.96 -3.52 8.91
C GLY A 55 -19.97 -4.68 9.09
N GLN A 56 -19.30 -5.11 8.02
CA GLN A 56 -18.29 -6.17 8.04
C GLN A 56 -16.93 -5.65 7.60
N GLY A 57 -15.87 -6.07 8.30
CA GLY A 57 -14.50 -5.70 7.99
C GLY A 57 -14.17 -4.22 8.20
N TYR A 58 -13.09 -3.78 7.57
CA TYR A 58 -12.50 -2.47 7.81
C TYR A 58 -12.15 -1.75 6.50
N THR A 59 -11.93 -0.44 6.61
CA THR A 59 -11.60 0.43 5.48
C THR A 59 -10.51 1.43 5.87
N TRP A 60 -9.67 1.78 4.91
CA TRP A 60 -8.58 2.75 5.08
C TRP A 60 -9.05 4.19 5.02
N PHE A 61 -10.18 4.44 4.39
CA PHE A 61 -10.76 5.77 4.22
C PHE A 61 -12.11 5.85 4.91
N SER A 62 -12.41 6.98 5.54
CA SER A 62 -13.70 7.30 6.13
C SER A 62 -14.30 8.52 5.43
N GLY A 63 -15.63 8.56 5.29
CA GLY A 63 -16.32 9.65 4.61
C GLY A 63 -17.05 9.19 3.36
N SER A 64 -17.32 10.13 2.46
CA SER A 64 -17.98 9.87 1.18
C SER A 64 -17.53 10.89 0.14
N ALA A 65 -17.93 10.69 -1.13
CA ALA A 65 -17.64 11.66 -2.20
C ALA A 65 -18.17 13.06 -1.87
N ASP A 66 -19.35 13.16 -1.26
CA ASP A 66 -19.99 14.46 -0.94
C ASP A 66 -19.39 15.14 0.29
N LYS A 67 -18.90 14.37 1.27
CA LYS A 67 -18.38 14.88 2.56
C LYS A 67 -16.85 14.92 2.63
N GLY A 68 -16.18 14.54 1.54
CA GLY A 68 -14.75 14.35 1.48
C GLY A 68 -14.29 13.06 2.20
N TRP A 69 -13.13 12.58 1.79
CA TRP A 69 -12.50 11.40 2.36
C TRP A 69 -11.53 11.78 3.46
N LYS A 70 -11.62 11.08 4.59
CA LYS A 70 -10.72 11.26 5.74
C LYS A 70 -9.73 10.10 5.78
N VAL A 71 -8.45 10.42 5.76
CA VAL A 71 -7.35 9.45 5.74
C VAL A 71 -6.35 9.64 6.88
N LYS A 72 -6.45 10.74 7.64
CA LYS A 72 -5.46 11.11 8.67
C LYS A 72 -5.16 10.00 9.68
N LYS A 73 -6.20 9.29 10.18
CA LYS A 73 -5.97 8.17 11.11
C LYS A 73 -5.19 7.02 10.49
N THR A 74 -5.39 6.78 9.18
CA THR A 74 -4.69 5.76 8.42
C THR A 74 -3.23 6.14 8.24
N PHE A 75 -2.94 7.37 7.88
CA PHE A 75 -1.56 7.85 7.73
C PHE A 75 -0.81 7.78 9.06
N ASN A 76 -1.40 8.28 10.16
CA ASN A 76 -0.80 8.17 11.49
C ASN A 76 -0.55 6.70 11.92
N LEU A 77 -1.45 5.77 11.53
CA LEU A 77 -1.25 4.34 11.76
C LEU A 77 -0.05 3.82 10.98
N LEU A 78 0.08 4.20 9.71
CA LEU A 78 1.22 3.79 8.87
C LEU A 78 2.53 4.40 9.33
N ASP A 79 2.54 5.68 9.77
CA ASP A 79 3.71 6.31 10.37
C ASP A 79 4.18 5.53 11.61
N THR A 80 3.24 5.19 12.49
CA THR A 80 3.54 4.37 13.69
C THR A 80 4.05 2.99 13.32
N LEU A 81 3.48 2.37 12.29
CA LEU A 81 3.90 1.05 11.83
C LEU A 81 5.29 1.08 11.21
N ILE A 82 5.61 2.07 10.40
CA ILE A 82 6.96 2.22 9.84
C ILE A 82 7.99 2.41 10.94
N GLN A 83 7.71 3.23 11.96
CA GLN A 83 8.60 3.37 13.12
C GLN A 83 8.79 2.02 13.85
N GLN A 84 7.73 1.23 14.01
CA GLN A 84 7.84 -0.12 14.58
C GLN A 84 8.71 -1.03 13.72
N VAL A 85 8.53 -1.02 12.40
CA VAL A 85 9.35 -1.80 11.45
C VAL A 85 10.82 -1.41 11.54
N MET A 86 11.11 -0.11 11.64
CA MET A 86 12.48 0.37 11.82
C MET A 86 13.07 -0.05 13.17
N ASN A 87 12.28 -0.02 14.25
CA ASN A 87 12.71 -0.51 15.57
C ASN A 87 12.93 -2.04 15.59
N ASP A 88 12.25 -2.78 14.70
CA ASP A 88 12.49 -4.22 14.49
C ASP A 88 13.80 -4.49 13.69
N GLY A 89 14.52 -3.45 13.26
CA GLY A 89 15.84 -3.53 12.63
C GLY A 89 15.84 -3.43 11.09
N PHE A 90 14.77 -2.96 10.47
CA PHE A 90 14.71 -2.72 9.03
C PHE A 90 14.93 -1.23 8.72
N ASP A 91 15.83 -0.94 7.80
CA ASP A 91 15.98 0.39 7.24
C ASP A 91 14.86 0.72 6.24
N GLN A 92 14.65 2.00 5.96
CA GLN A 92 13.59 2.47 5.05
C GLN A 92 13.69 1.87 3.64
N ASP A 93 14.90 1.73 3.13
CA ASP A 93 15.21 1.12 1.83
C ASP A 93 15.06 -0.42 1.80
N ASN A 94 14.68 -1.02 2.92
CA ASN A 94 14.29 -2.42 3.04
C ASN A 94 12.77 -2.63 3.22
N ILE A 95 11.97 -1.55 3.20
CA ILE A 95 10.52 -1.60 3.37
C ILE A 95 9.83 -1.60 2.01
N ILE A 96 8.90 -2.54 1.82
CA ILE A 96 7.98 -2.60 0.67
C ILE A 96 6.56 -2.34 1.16
N LEU A 97 5.84 -1.44 0.49
CA LEU A 97 4.39 -1.30 0.63
C LEU A 97 3.70 -2.18 -0.41
N PHE A 98 3.02 -3.20 0.04
CA PHE A 98 2.22 -4.09 -0.81
C PHE A 98 0.74 -3.86 -0.51
N GLY A 99 -0.06 -3.55 -1.51
CA GLY A 99 -1.48 -3.28 -1.28
C GLY A 99 -2.39 -3.90 -2.34
N PHE A 100 -3.53 -4.41 -1.91
CA PHE A 100 -4.57 -4.94 -2.80
C PHE A 100 -5.77 -3.99 -2.86
N SER A 101 -6.24 -3.66 -4.07
CA SER A 101 -7.43 -2.83 -4.33
C SER A 101 -7.32 -1.48 -3.58
N MET A 102 -8.21 -1.17 -2.65
CA MET A 102 -8.13 0.03 -1.81
C MET A 102 -6.77 0.13 -1.06
N GLY A 103 -6.21 -0.99 -0.59
CA GLY A 103 -4.86 -1.03 -0.01
C GLY A 103 -3.77 -0.68 -1.02
N GLY A 104 -3.96 -1.03 -2.29
CA GLY A 104 -3.07 -0.63 -3.38
C GLY A 104 -3.12 0.88 -3.66
N SER A 105 -4.32 1.46 -3.68
CA SER A 105 -4.47 2.92 -3.77
C SER A 105 -3.82 3.64 -2.59
N LEU A 106 -3.97 3.09 -1.38
CA LEU A 106 -3.33 3.61 -0.17
C LEU A 106 -1.79 3.49 -0.24
N SER A 107 -1.25 2.36 -0.73
CA SER A 107 0.20 2.18 -0.84
C SER A 107 0.85 3.24 -1.74
N LEU A 108 0.16 3.65 -2.81
CA LEU A 108 0.60 4.76 -3.66
C LEU A 108 0.47 6.10 -2.93
N SER A 109 -0.72 6.45 -2.42
CA SER A 109 -0.96 7.77 -1.83
C SER A 109 -0.10 8.03 -0.59
N TYR A 110 0.10 7.03 0.25
CA TYR A 110 0.96 7.14 1.42
C TYR A 110 2.45 7.10 1.03
N GLY A 111 2.85 6.09 0.24
CA GLY A 111 4.26 5.85 -0.09
C GLY A 111 4.89 6.95 -0.96
N LEU A 112 4.09 7.69 -1.73
CA LEU A 112 4.59 8.85 -2.49
C LEU A 112 4.56 10.14 -1.67
N GLY A 113 3.74 10.23 -0.62
CA GLY A 113 3.68 11.40 0.27
C GLY A 113 4.79 11.47 1.33
N ILE A 114 5.57 10.40 1.53
CA ILE A 114 6.67 10.38 2.50
C ILE A 114 7.93 11.07 1.98
N GLN A 115 8.84 11.48 2.88
CA GLN A 115 10.03 12.28 2.56
C GLN A 115 11.30 11.43 2.49
N TYR A 116 11.18 10.17 2.06
CA TYR A 116 12.29 9.23 1.89
C TYR A 116 11.94 8.16 0.86
N GLN A 117 12.96 7.49 0.34
CA GLN A 117 12.81 6.38 -0.59
C GLN A 117 12.49 5.09 0.17
N LEU A 118 11.56 4.29 -0.36
CA LEU A 118 11.33 2.92 0.05
C LEU A 118 12.01 1.93 -0.91
N ARG A 119 12.10 0.66 -0.49
CA ARG A 119 12.51 -0.42 -1.39
C ARG A 119 11.57 -0.58 -2.57
N GLY A 120 10.28 -0.38 -2.37
CA GLY A 120 9.31 -0.46 -3.45
C GLY A 120 7.86 -0.29 -3.00
N ILE A 121 7.00 -0.01 -3.96
CA ILE A 121 5.55 0.03 -3.79
C ILE A 121 4.96 -0.95 -4.80
N ILE A 122 4.09 -1.87 -4.33
CA ILE A 122 3.45 -2.90 -5.16
C ILE A 122 1.93 -2.75 -5.02
N PRO A 123 1.29 -1.87 -5.81
CA PRO A 123 -0.16 -1.74 -5.86
C PRO A 123 -0.75 -2.81 -6.79
N VAL A 124 -1.63 -3.65 -6.26
CA VAL A 124 -2.33 -4.70 -7.01
C VAL A 124 -3.80 -4.32 -7.16
N ALA A 125 -4.33 -4.34 -8.39
CA ALA A 125 -5.70 -3.96 -8.72
C ALA A 125 -6.10 -2.59 -8.13
N ALA A 126 -5.16 -1.65 -8.14
CA ALA A 126 -5.31 -0.35 -7.53
C ALA A 126 -6.02 0.63 -8.46
N TRP A 127 -6.74 1.57 -7.85
CA TRP A 127 -7.34 2.68 -8.53
C TRP A 127 -6.95 4.00 -7.87
N VAL A 128 -6.49 4.95 -8.68
CA VAL A 128 -6.15 6.30 -8.24
C VAL A 128 -7.23 7.25 -8.77
N ARG A 129 -7.89 7.97 -7.87
CA ARG A 129 -8.97 8.89 -8.23
C ARG A 129 -8.44 10.13 -8.94
N GLU A 130 -7.41 10.72 -8.41
CA GLU A 130 -6.83 12.00 -8.81
C GLU A 130 -5.32 11.82 -9.02
N PRO A 131 -4.93 11.30 -10.21
CA PRO A 131 -3.52 11.00 -10.50
C PRO A 131 -2.60 12.24 -10.41
N GLU A 132 -3.09 13.40 -10.84
CA GLU A 132 -2.33 14.66 -10.77
C GLU A 132 -2.01 15.06 -9.33
N GLU A 133 -2.99 14.94 -8.40
CA GLU A 133 -2.74 15.23 -6.98
C GLU A 133 -1.72 14.26 -6.39
N LEU A 134 -1.83 12.97 -6.74
CA LEU A 134 -0.88 11.96 -6.31
C LEU A 134 0.54 12.30 -6.79
N ILE A 135 0.70 12.64 -8.06
CA ILE A 135 1.99 12.98 -8.67
C ILE A 135 2.58 14.24 -8.02
N ASN A 136 1.74 15.26 -7.80
CA ASN A 136 2.16 16.53 -7.21
C ASN A 136 2.49 16.42 -5.71
N SER A 137 1.92 15.46 -5.01
CA SER A 137 2.19 15.21 -3.58
C SER A 137 3.52 14.48 -3.33
N ALA A 138 4.12 13.88 -4.37
CA ALA A 138 5.32 13.09 -4.22
C ALA A 138 6.54 13.96 -3.90
N SER A 139 7.34 13.56 -2.91
CA SER A 139 8.63 14.14 -2.63
C SER A 139 9.67 13.76 -3.70
N MET A 140 10.81 14.45 -3.73
CA MET A 140 11.91 14.07 -4.62
C MET A 140 12.46 12.69 -4.27
N GLU A 141 12.52 12.36 -2.98
CA GLU A 141 13.01 11.10 -2.45
C GLU A 141 12.03 9.97 -2.76
N SER A 142 10.73 10.16 -2.52
CA SER A 142 9.71 9.13 -2.78
C SER A 142 9.55 8.82 -4.28
N LYS A 143 9.83 9.78 -5.17
CA LYS A 143 9.86 9.55 -6.63
C LYS A 143 10.91 8.52 -7.05
N GLN A 144 11.96 8.31 -6.26
CA GLN A 144 12.98 7.31 -6.52
C GLN A 144 12.55 5.89 -6.11
N THR A 145 11.43 5.75 -5.38
CA THR A 145 10.90 4.45 -4.99
C THR A 145 10.40 3.69 -6.22
N PRO A 146 10.94 2.49 -6.51
CA PRO A 146 10.44 1.66 -7.61
C PRO A 146 8.99 1.25 -7.38
N ILE A 147 8.16 1.30 -8.42
CA ILE A 147 6.75 0.92 -8.36
C ILE A 147 6.51 -0.24 -9.32
N LEU A 148 5.97 -1.35 -8.81
CA LEU A 148 5.50 -2.47 -9.62
C LEU A 148 3.97 -2.51 -9.58
N MET A 149 3.32 -1.99 -10.61
CA MET A 149 1.87 -1.97 -10.70
C MET A 149 1.35 -3.25 -11.36
N ILE A 150 0.48 -3.96 -10.65
CA ILE A 150 -0.10 -5.24 -11.09
C ILE A 150 -1.61 -5.10 -11.22
N HIS A 151 -2.18 -5.54 -12.35
CA HIS A 151 -3.63 -5.55 -12.55
C HIS A 151 -4.07 -6.71 -13.43
N GLY A 152 -5.17 -7.36 -13.05
CA GLY A 152 -5.80 -8.40 -13.87
C GLY A 152 -6.52 -7.79 -15.07
N LYS A 153 -6.29 -8.32 -16.28
CA LYS A 153 -6.96 -7.81 -17.50
C LYS A 153 -8.47 -7.95 -17.47
N ASP A 154 -8.96 -8.97 -16.77
CA ASP A 154 -10.38 -9.31 -16.67
C ASP A 154 -10.99 -8.88 -15.32
N ASP A 155 -10.39 -7.90 -14.65
CA ASP A 155 -10.93 -7.35 -13.39
C ASP A 155 -12.28 -6.67 -13.66
N SER A 156 -13.35 -7.27 -13.14
CA SER A 156 -14.72 -6.79 -13.31
C SER A 156 -15.13 -5.67 -12.34
N VAL A 157 -14.29 -5.36 -11.35
CA VAL A 157 -14.55 -4.35 -10.32
C VAL A 157 -13.83 -3.04 -10.64
N VAL A 158 -12.55 -3.14 -10.99
CA VAL A 158 -11.72 -1.99 -11.35
C VAL A 158 -11.15 -2.21 -12.75
N ASP A 159 -11.59 -1.43 -13.72
CA ASP A 159 -11.07 -1.51 -15.10
C ASP A 159 -9.55 -1.27 -15.10
N HIS A 160 -8.80 -2.28 -15.55
CA HIS A 160 -7.33 -2.24 -15.65
C HIS A 160 -6.79 -1.07 -16.48
N LYS A 161 -7.58 -0.53 -17.42
CA LYS A 161 -7.21 0.65 -18.23
C LYS A 161 -6.92 1.86 -17.36
N LYS A 162 -7.59 1.98 -16.19
CA LYS A 162 -7.30 3.05 -15.22
C LYS A 162 -5.88 2.96 -14.68
N SER A 163 -5.40 1.76 -14.38
CA SER A 163 -4.01 1.56 -13.93
C SER A 163 -3.01 1.86 -15.04
N ILE A 164 -3.32 1.48 -16.29
CA ILE A 164 -2.47 1.80 -17.44
C ILE A 164 -2.32 3.31 -17.61
N THR A 165 -3.42 4.06 -17.54
CA THR A 165 -3.40 5.54 -17.64
C THR A 165 -2.56 6.15 -16.55
N VAL A 166 -2.80 5.76 -15.28
CA VAL A 166 -2.03 6.27 -14.13
C VAL A 166 -0.54 5.93 -14.27
N ALA A 167 -0.20 4.70 -14.68
CA ALA A 167 1.18 4.30 -14.87
C ALA A 167 1.87 5.13 -15.98
N ALA A 168 1.17 5.42 -17.07
CA ALA A 168 1.70 6.27 -18.14
C ALA A 168 1.94 7.71 -17.67
N GLU A 169 1.00 8.30 -16.94
CA GLU A 169 1.14 9.65 -16.38
C GLU A 169 2.30 9.72 -15.39
N MET A 170 2.42 8.75 -14.48
CA MET A 170 3.52 8.68 -13.54
C MET A 170 4.88 8.53 -14.26
N LYS A 171 4.96 7.67 -15.27
CA LYS A 171 6.17 7.49 -16.08
C LYS A 171 6.60 8.79 -16.77
N ASN A 172 5.63 9.54 -17.33
CA ASN A 172 5.88 10.85 -17.96
C ASN A 172 6.35 11.91 -16.96
N ASN A 173 6.05 11.72 -15.66
CA ASN A 173 6.49 12.60 -14.57
C ASN A 173 7.76 12.07 -13.83
N GLY A 174 8.48 11.13 -14.43
CA GLY A 174 9.78 10.68 -13.97
C GLY A 174 9.79 9.63 -12.87
N PHE A 175 8.66 8.96 -12.61
CA PHE A 175 8.61 7.84 -11.67
C PHE A 175 9.19 6.56 -12.30
N SER A 176 9.89 5.75 -11.48
CA SER A 176 10.34 4.41 -11.86
C SER A 176 9.18 3.42 -11.69
N ILE A 177 8.42 3.19 -12.78
CA ILE A 177 7.23 2.35 -12.76
C ILE A 177 7.30 1.24 -13.81
N HIS A 178 6.88 0.03 -13.42
CA HIS A 178 6.89 -1.20 -14.18
C HIS A 178 5.51 -1.86 -14.19
#